data_07b72ed57912e9b05d97b0b4139ef56a
#
_entry.id   07b72ed57912e9b05d97b0b4139ef56a
#
_cell.length_a   1.000
_cell.length_b   1.000
_cell.length_c   1.000
_cell.angle_alpha   90.00
_cell.angle_beta   90.00
_cell.angle_gamma   90.00
#
_symmetry.space_group_name_H-M   'P 1'
#
loop_
_entity.id
_entity.type
_entity.pdbx_description
1 polymer ?
#
loop_
_entity_poly.entity_id
_entity_poly.type
_entity_poly.pdbx_seq_one_letter_code
_entity_poly.pdbx_strand_id
1 'polypeptide(L)'
;MWRGFEASKAVASRLAVTLALAAGLGGCIGYDGDFDRGYQIDERSYSQVKIGDSTKEQVLGLLGTPSTTSTVGGDAWYYIGQKMHRGLAFMPVQMEDQNVLAVYFAKGGKVERIANYGMKDGQVFDFVSRTTPTGGNEPDFLRNMFSNLFRFT
;
A
#
# COMPACT_ATOMS: atom_id res chain seq x y z
N MET A 1 -30.63 59.73 22.33
CA MET A 1 -30.46 58.34 22.80
C MET A 1 -30.64 57.26 21.73
N TRP A 2 -30.84 57.56 20.44
CA TRP A 2 -31.14 56.57 19.40
C TRP A 2 -29.96 56.16 18.49
N ARG A 3 -28.83 56.87 18.51
CA ARG A 3 -27.68 56.57 17.61
C ARG A 3 -26.82 55.38 18.05
N GLY A 4 -26.91 54.94 19.30
CA GLY A 4 -26.14 53.81 19.82
C GLY A 4 -26.72 52.45 19.44
N PHE A 5 -28.01 52.35 19.17
CA PHE A 5 -28.68 51.09 18.88
C PHE A 5 -28.45 50.60 17.43
N GLU A 6 -28.33 51.53 16.51
CA GLU A 6 -28.02 51.21 15.10
C GLU A 6 -26.55 50.75 14.88
N ALA A 7 -25.62 51.37 15.63
CA ALA A 7 -24.23 50.99 15.59
C ALA A 7 -23.98 49.55 16.11
N SER A 8 -24.75 49.16 17.15
CA SER A 8 -24.68 47.81 17.72
C SER A 8 -25.18 46.75 16.74
N LYS A 9 -26.26 47.02 16.00
CA LYS A 9 -26.78 46.09 14.97
C LYS A 9 -25.80 45.94 13.79
N ALA A 10 -25.16 47.01 13.37
CA ALA A 10 -24.21 46.97 12.29
C ALA A 10 -22.92 46.19 12.66
N VAL A 11 -22.47 46.29 13.90
CA VAL A 11 -21.33 45.51 14.41
C VAL A 11 -21.71 44.04 14.56
N ALA A 12 -22.88 43.72 15.06
CA ALA A 12 -23.35 42.35 15.20
C ALA A 12 -23.51 41.66 13.84
N SER A 13 -24.04 42.37 12.83
CA SER A 13 -24.18 41.80 11.48
C SER A 13 -22.83 41.55 10.80
N ARG A 14 -21.86 42.43 10.99
CA ARG A 14 -20.49 42.25 10.47
C ARG A 14 -19.78 41.08 11.13
N LEU A 15 -19.91 40.90 12.43
CA LEU A 15 -19.40 39.74 13.18
C LEU A 15 -20.06 38.44 12.74
N ALA A 16 -21.37 38.43 12.50
CA ALA A 16 -22.06 37.23 12.00
C ALA A 16 -21.59 36.84 10.59
N VAL A 17 -21.36 37.79 9.69
CA VAL A 17 -20.85 37.55 8.34
C VAL A 17 -19.43 37.01 8.37
N THR A 18 -18.54 37.60 9.21
CA THR A 18 -17.14 37.09 9.33
C THR A 18 -17.09 35.69 9.94
N LEU A 19 -17.97 35.39 10.93
CA LEU A 19 -18.06 34.06 11.52
C LEU A 19 -18.57 33.02 10.51
N ALA A 20 -19.55 33.38 9.68
CA ALA A 20 -20.07 32.51 8.64
C ALA A 20 -19.04 32.24 7.53
N LEU A 21 -18.26 33.26 7.15
CA LEU A 21 -17.14 33.06 6.20
C LEU A 21 -16.06 32.14 6.78
N ALA A 22 -15.69 32.32 8.05
CA ALA A 22 -14.69 31.48 8.72
C ALA A 22 -15.14 30.03 8.85
N ALA A 23 -16.43 29.79 9.13
CA ALA A 23 -17.00 28.45 9.17
C ALA A 23 -17.03 27.76 7.80
N GLY A 24 -17.20 28.53 6.70
CA GLY A 24 -17.19 28.01 5.33
C GLY A 24 -15.79 27.57 4.84
N LEU A 25 -14.73 28.15 5.37
CA LEU A 25 -13.36 27.78 4.99
C LEU A 25 -12.84 26.50 5.72
N GLY A 26 -13.48 26.10 6.82
CA GLY A 26 -13.07 24.93 7.59
C GLY A 26 -13.39 23.60 6.92
N GLY A 27 -14.23 23.56 5.89
CA GLY A 27 -14.65 22.34 5.21
C GLY A 27 -13.61 21.70 4.29
N CYS A 28 -12.49 22.38 3.98
CA CYS A 28 -11.46 21.88 3.07
C CYS A 28 -10.28 21.19 3.76
N ILE A 29 -10.25 21.14 5.10
CA ILE A 29 -9.19 20.45 5.84
C ILE A 29 -9.71 19.03 6.16
N GLY A 30 -9.85 18.21 5.11
CA GLY A 30 -10.23 16.82 5.25
C GLY A 30 -9.08 15.98 5.79
N TYR A 31 -9.36 15.14 6.79
CA TYR A 31 -8.53 13.99 7.13
C TYR A 31 -8.73 12.95 6.00
N ASP A 32 -7.64 12.53 5.38
CA ASP A 32 -7.69 11.58 4.25
C ASP A 32 -7.51 10.12 4.73
N GLY A 33 -6.79 9.92 5.83
CA GLY A 33 -6.66 8.63 6.51
C GLY A 33 -5.75 7.64 5.83
N ASP A 34 -5.99 6.37 6.14
CA ASP A 34 -5.27 5.22 5.61
C ASP A 34 -5.99 4.68 4.39
N PHE A 35 -5.22 4.31 3.38
CA PHE A 35 -5.75 3.67 2.18
C PHE A 35 -4.76 2.67 1.60
N ASP A 36 -5.29 1.62 1.00
CA ASP A 36 -4.51 0.56 0.41
C ASP A 36 -4.27 0.82 -1.07
N ARG A 37 -3.07 0.49 -1.55
CA ARG A 37 -2.68 0.51 -2.95
C ARG A 37 -2.14 -0.84 -3.40
N GLY A 38 -2.36 -1.16 -4.69
CA GLY A 38 -1.86 -2.36 -5.31
C GLY A 38 -2.69 -3.58 -4.95
N TYR A 39 -2.04 -4.73 -4.82
CA TYR A 39 -2.70 -6.01 -4.60
C TYR A 39 -3.07 -6.19 -3.12
N GLN A 40 -4.33 -6.50 -2.86
CA GLN A 40 -4.78 -6.88 -1.51
C GLN A 40 -4.45 -8.36 -1.27
N ILE A 41 -3.43 -8.60 -0.44
CA ILE A 41 -2.99 -9.97 -0.14
C ILE A 41 -3.98 -10.61 0.85
N ASP A 42 -4.83 -11.50 0.35
CA ASP A 42 -5.74 -12.30 1.16
C ASP A 42 -5.08 -13.65 1.50
N GLU A 43 -4.85 -13.88 2.78
CA GLU A 43 -4.25 -15.11 3.29
C GLU A 43 -5.04 -16.35 2.90
N ARG A 44 -6.36 -16.25 2.81
CA ARG A 44 -7.22 -17.37 2.41
C ARG A 44 -6.99 -17.78 0.96
N SER A 45 -6.73 -16.80 0.09
CA SER A 45 -6.52 -17.05 -1.33
C SER A 45 -5.17 -17.70 -1.59
N TYR A 46 -4.07 -17.21 -1.00
CA TYR A 46 -2.76 -17.83 -1.22
C TYR A 46 -2.57 -19.15 -0.46
N SER A 47 -3.29 -19.37 0.64
CA SER A 47 -3.24 -20.66 1.36
C SER A 47 -3.81 -21.84 0.53
N GLN A 48 -4.62 -21.54 -0.48
CA GLN A 48 -5.14 -22.55 -1.41
C GLN A 48 -4.12 -22.96 -2.47
N VAL A 49 -3.06 -22.16 -2.66
CA VAL A 49 -1.99 -22.48 -3.60
C VAL A 49 -1.09 -23.55 -3.00
N LYS A 50 -1.03 -24.71 -3.64
CA LYS A 50 -0.26 -25.87 -3.18
C LYS A 50 1.11 -25.90 -3.86
N ILE A 51 2.17 -25.92 -3.06
CA ILE A 51 3.54 -26.08 -3.54
C ILE A 51 3.70 -27.49 -4.16
N GLY A 52 4.33 -27.56 -5.33
CA GLY A 52 4.56 -28.77 -6.09
C GLY A 52 3.40 -29.22 -6.97
N ASP A 53 2.18 -28.69 -6.77
CA ASP A 53 0.96 -29.15 -7.45
C ASP A 53 0.29 -28.05 -8.29
N SER A 54 0.12 -26.86 -7.73
CA SER A 54 -0.57 -25.76 -8.42
C SER A 54 0.18 -25.26 -9.65
N THR A 55 -0.56 -25.10 -10.75
CA THR A 55 -0.03 -24.54 -12.02
C THR A 55 -0.18 -23.02 -12.06
N LYS A 56 0.49 -22.38 -13.04
CA LYS A 56 0.35 -20.93 -13.28
C LYS A 56 -1.10 -20.50 -13.49
N GLU A 57 -1.86 -21.29 -14.24
CA GLU A 57 -3.27 -21.01 -14.54
C GLU A 57 -4.13 -21.06 -13.26
N GLN A 58 -3.85 -22.01 -12.37
CA GLN A 58 -4.54 -22.11 -11.08
C GLN A 58 -4.18 -20.93 -10.17
N VAL A 59 -2.90 -20.56 -10.11
CA VAL A 59 -2.45 -19.38 -9.36
C VAL A 59 -3.09 -18.11 -9.90
N LEU A 60 -3.18 -17.95 -11.22
CA LEU A 60 -3.85 -16.82 -11.86
C LEU A 60 -5.35 -16.80 -11.52
N GLY A 61 -5.99 -17.95 -11.46
CA GLY A 61 -7.40 -18.05 -11.07
C GLY A 61 -7.68 -17.73 -9.60
N LEU A 62 -6.74 -18.08 -8.70
CA LEU A 62 -6.87 -17.85 -7.25
C LEU A 62 -6.43 -16.44 -6.84
N LEU A 63 -5.31 -15.96 -7.36
CA LEU A 63 -4.69 -14.70 -6.96
C LEU A 63 -4.90 -13.57 -7.99
N GLY A 64 -5.40 -13.89 -9.18
CA GLY A 64 -5.53 -12.89 -10.24
C GLY A 64 -4.19 -12.52 -10.88
N THR A 65 -4.18 -11.39 -11.59
CA THR A 65 -3.00 -10.90 -12.32
C THR A 65 -1.93 -10.40 -11.34
N PRO A 66 -0.67 -10.86 -11.46
CA PRO A 66 0.43 -10.36 -10.63
C PRO A 66 0.75 -8.90 -10.92
N SER A 67 1.28 -8.19 -9.94
CA SER A 67 1.73 -6.79 -10.08
C SER A 67 2.95 -6.70 -11.01
N THR A 68 3.83 -7.69 -10.95
CA THR A 68 5.00 -7.83 -11.84
C THR A 68 5.48 -9.27 -11.91
N THR A 69 6.25 -9.59 -12.94
CA THR A 69 6.84 -10.92 -13.15
C THR A 69 8.34 -10.81 -13.36
N SER A 70 9.09 -11.83 -12.96
CA SER A 70 10.52 -11.94 -13.24
C SER A 70 10.82 -13.29 -13.83
N THR A 71 11.77 -13.32 -14.78
CA THR A 71 12.37 -14.52 -15.35
C THR A 71 13.86 -14.65 -15.00
N VAL A 72 14.40 -13.64 -14.30
CA VAL A 72 15.79 -13.63 -13.85
C VAL A 72 15.93 -14.49 -12.60
N GLY A 73 16.70 -15.56 -12.70
CA GLY A 73 16.85 -16.54 -11.61
C GLY A 73 15.73 -17.58 -11.51
N GLY A 74 14.75 -17.55 -12.42
CA GLY A 74 13.57 -18.42 -12.47
C GLY A 74 12.30 -17.63 -12.73
N ASP A 75 11.21 -18.34 -13.06
CA ASP A 75 9.90 -17.71 -13.22
C ASP A 75 9.32 -17.35 -11.85
N ALA A 76 9.07 -16.08 -11.60
CA ALA A 76 8.47 -15.60 -10.38
C ALA A 76 7.38 -14.55 -10.65
N TRP A 77 6.29 -14.64 -9.90
CA TRP A 77 5.20 -13.67 -9.91
C TRP A 77 5.14 -12.95 -8.57
N TYR A 78 5.05 -11.62 -8.62
CA TYR A 78 5.03 -10.77 -7.43
C TYR A 78 3.69 -10.04 -7.34
N TYR A 79 3.05 -10.15 -6.19
CA TYR A 79 1.84 -9.45 -5.82
C TYR A 79 2.20 -8.43 -4.74
N ILE A 80 2.12 -7.14 -5.06
CA ILE A 80 2.63 -6.06 -4.23
C ILE A 80 1.45 -5.26 -3.68
N GLY A 81 1.30 -5.28 -2.36
CA GLY A 81 0.36 -4.48 -1.60
C GLY A 81 1.07 -3.41 -0.81
N GLN A 82 0.49 -2.22 -0.71
CA GLN A 82 1.03 -1.09 0.04
C GLN A 82 -0.05 -0.46 0.88
N LYS A 83 0.24 -0.19 2.15
CA LYS A 83 -0.59 0.61 3.03
C LYS A 83 -0.04 2.02 3.08
N MET A 84 -0.87 2.97 2.70
CA MET A 84 -0.52 4.37 2.60
C MET A 84 -1.29 5.16 3.64
N HIS A 85 -0.63 6.14 4.22
CA HIS A 85 -1.22 7.07 5.19
C HIS A 85 -1.08 8.50 4.70
N ARG A 86 -2.16 9.30 4.88
CA ARG A 86 -2.14 10.74 4.69
C ARG A 86 -2.88 11.39 5.84
N GLY A 87 -2.16 12.18 6.65
CA GLY A 87 -2.76 12.84 7.81
C GLY A 87 -3.77 13.91 7.41
N LEU A 88 -3.42 14.79 6.48
CA LEU A 88 -4.27 15.86 5.96
C LEU A 88 -4.18 15.89 4.44
N ALA A 89 -5.23 16.34 3.76
CA ALA A 89 -5.33 16.32 2.30
C ALA A 89 -4.19 17.05 1.56
N PHE A 90 -3.57 18.03 2.19
CA PHE A 90 -2.42 18.78 1.64
C PHE A 90 -1.05 18.19 2.00
N MET A 91 -1.00 17.18 2.88
CA MET A 91 0.24 16.51 3.26
C MET A 91 0.66 15.47 2.23
N PRO A 92 1.97 15.21 2.09
CA PRO A 92 2.44 14.11 1.26
C PRO A 92 1.95 12.76 1.81
N VAL A 93 1.66 11.85 0.90
CA VAL A 93 1.32 10.47 1.23
C VAL A 93 2.57 9.77 1.74
N GLN A 94 2.47 9.11 2.87
CA GLN A 94 3.53 8.30 3.46
C GLN A 94 3.20 6.82 3.30
N MET A 95 4.19 6.00 2.99
CA MET A 95 4.04 4.55 2.98
C MET A 95 4.25 4.04 4.41
N GLU A 96 3.21 3.42 4.97
CA GLU A 96 3.24 2.87 6.32
C GLU A 96 3.72 1.43 6.33
N ASP A 97 3.23 0.63 5.38
CA ASP A 97 3.55 -0.78 5.27
C ASP A 97 3.54 -1.23 3.80
N GLN A 98 4.35 -2.24 3.49
CA GLN A 98 4.39 -2.88 2.19
C GLN A 98 4.52 -4.38 2.36
N ASN A 99 3.67 -5.11 1.64
CA ASN A 99 3.67 -6.55 1.62
C ASN A 99 3.84 -7.07 0.20
N VAL A 100 4.71 -8.06 0.01
CA VAL A 100 5.01 -8.67 -1.29
C VAL A 100 4.87 -10.18 -1.18
N LEU A 101 3.85 -10.72 -1.82
CA LEU A 101 3.71 -12.16 -2.01
C LEU A 101 4.44 -12.56 -3.29
N ALA A 102 5.46 -13.38 -3.17
CA ALA A 102 6.22 -13.93 -4.28
C ALA A 102 5.86 -15.41 -4.49
N VAL A 103 5.47 -15.75 -5.71
CA VAL A 103 5.20 -17.13 -6.12
C VAL A 103 6.24 -17.52 -7.16
N TYR A 104 7.07 -18.50 -6.84
CA TYR A 104 8.13 -19.01 -7.69
C TYR A 104 7.69 -20.29 -8.39
N PHE A 105 8.02 -20.39 -9.67
CA PHE A 105 7.65 -21.53 -10.51
C PHE A 105 8.87 -22.32 -10.95
N ALA A 106 8.78 -23.62 -10.85
CA ALA A 106 9.74 -24.54 -11.45
C ALA A 106 9.67 -24.47 -12.99
N LYS A 107 10.69 -25.00 -13.68
CA LYS A 107 10.74 -25.08 -15.15
C LYS A 107 9.52 -25.75 -15.79
N GLY A 108 8.79 -26.58 -15.04
CA GLY A 108 7.53 -27.21 -15.47
C GLY A 108 6.27 -26.38 -15.25
N GLY A 109 6.37 -25.11 -14.83
CA GLY A 109 5.26 -24.21 -14.60
C GLY A 109 4.44 -24.49 -13.32
N LYS A 110 4.90 -25.40 -12.46
CA LYS A 110 4.31 -25.65 -11.14
C LYS A 110 4.93 -24.77 -10.08
N VAL A 111 4.15 -24.44 -9.06
CA VAL A 111 4.63 -23.65 -7.91
C VAL A 111 5.71 -24.43 -7.17
N GLU A 112 6.90 -23.85 -7.09
CA GLU A 112 8.06 -24.40 -6.37
C GLU A 112 8.13 -23.87 -4.95
N ARG A 113 7.86 -22.56 -4.78
CA ARG A 113 7.95 -21.88 -3.49
C ARG A 113 7.00 -20.69 -3.45
N ILE A 114 6.51 -20.39 -2.26
CA ILE A 114 5.78 -19.16 -1.96
C ILE A 114 6.52 -18.47 -0.82
N ALA A 115 6.76 -17.17 -0.95
CA ALA A 115 7.36 -16.35 0.08
C ALA A 115 6.53 -15.07 0.26
N ASN A 116 6.32 -14.68 1.50
CA ASN A 116 5.64 -13.43 1.85
C ASN A 116 6.63 -12.51 2.54
N TYR A 117 6.98 -11.43 1.86
CA TYR A 117 7.90 -10.42 2.36
C TYR A 117 7.11 -9.19 2.80
N GLY A 118 7.31 -8.75 4.02
CA GLY A 118 6.77 -7.49 4.51
C GLY A 118 7.89 -6.52 4.83
N MET A 119 7.56 -5.25 4.81
CA MET A 119 8.46 -4.19 5.25
C MET A 119 7.86 -3.52 6.46
N LYS A 120 8.51 -3.66 7.58
CA LYS A 120 8.19 -2.96 8.81
C LYS A 120 9.42 -2.15 9.23
N ASP A 121 9.22 -0.88 9.53
CA ASP A 121 10.30 0.04 9.97
C ASP A 121 11.47 0.13 8.97
N GLY A 122 11.19 0.05 7.66
CA GLY A 122 12.20 0.12 6.60
C GLY A 122 13.05 -1.15 6.42
N GLN A 123 12.71 -2.25 7.11
CA GLN A 123 13.39 -3.53 6.97
C GLN A 123 12.49 -4.57 6.30
N VAL A 124 13.05 -5.36 5.39
CA VAL A 124 12.36 -6.46 4.73
C VAL A 124 12.40 -7.70 5.62
N PHE A 125 11.24 -8.22 5.98
CA PHE A 125 11.09 -9.47 6.71
C PHE A 125 10.45 -10.53 5.82
N ASP A 126 10.99 -11.76 5.87
CA ASP A 126 10.37 -12.94 5.27
C ASP A 126 9.45 -13.58 6.32
N PHE A 127 8.13 -13.46 6.14
CA PHE A 127 7.14 -14.02 7.06
C PHE A 127 6.90 -15.52 6.84
N VAL A 128 7.36 -16.07 5.72
CA VAL A 128 7.18 -17.48 5.38
C VAL A 128 8.53 -18.12 5.06
N SER A 129 9.35 -18.29 6.09
CA SER A 129 10.58 -19.06 5.97
C SER A 129 10.27 -20.57 5.94
N ARG A 130 9.76 -21.06 4.81
CA ARG A 130 9.73 -22.50 4.50
C ARG A 130 10.62 -22.75 3.29
N THR A 131 11.92 -22.70 3.48
CA THR A 131 12.86 -23.01 2.39
C THR A 131 14.01 -23.84 2.93
N THR A 132 14.28 -24.96 2.29
CA THR A 132 15.63 -25.51 2.22
C THR A 132 16.47 -24.56 1.39
N PRO A 133 17.61 -24.03 1.88
CA PRO A 133 18.44 -23.09 1.13
C PRO A 133 19.14 -23.82 -0.02
N THR A 134 18.66 -23.61 -1.21
CA THR A 134 19.39 -23.96 -2.45
C THR A 134 19.79 -22.66 -3.13
N GLY A 135 21.08 -22.36 -3.05
CA GLY A 135 21.78 -21.14 -3.39
C GLY A 135 21.35 -20.38 -4.63
N GLY A 136 21.34 -19.08 -4.51
CA GLY A 136 21.30 -18.11 -5.61
C GLY A 136 20.71 -16.76 -5.16
N ASN A 137 21.47 -15.74 -5.15
CA ASN A 137 21.30 -14.27 -5.25
C ASN A 137 19.88 -13.62 -5.18
N GLU A 138 18.89 -14.23 -4.56
CA GLU A 138 17.54 -13.66 -4.41
C GLU A 138 17.45 -12.43 -3.51
N PRO A 139 18.23 -12.32 -2.41
CA PRO A 139 18.16 -11.15 -1.53
C PRO A 139 18.53 -9.84 -2.25
N ASP A 140 19.43 -9.89 -3.23
CA ASP A 140 19.91 -8.70 -3.94
C ASP A 140 18.87 -8.17 -4.94
N PHE A 141 18.11 -9.05 -5.60
CA PHE A 141 17.04 -8.63 -6.50
C PHE A 141 15.91 -7.91 -5.74
N LEU A 142 15.44 -8.51 -4.65
CA LEU A 142 14.39 -7.92 -3.81
C LEU A 142 14.88 -6.61 -3.18
N ARG A 143 16.11 -6.57 -2.68
CA ARG A 143 16.73 -5.37 -2.12
C ARG A 143 16.82 -4.24 -3.16
N ASN A 144 17.21 -4.56 -4.40
CA ASN A 144 17.27 -3.59 -5.49
C ASN A 144 15.88 -3.13 -5.93
N MET A 145 14.90 -4.03 -5.99
CA MET A 145 13.52 -3.69 -6.28
C MET A 145 12.96 -2.73 -5.22
N PHE A 146 13.17 -3.03 -3.95
CA PHE A 146 12.72 -2.16 -2.85
C PHE A 146 13.49 -0.84 -2.83
N SER A 147 14.80 -0.81 -3.03
CA SER A 147 15.60 0.42 -3.03
C SER A 147 15.22 1.39 -4.14
N ASN A 148 14.78 0.89 -5.28
CA ASN A 148 14.32 1.72 -6.39
C ASN A 148 12.92 2.30 -6.16
N LEU A 149 12.05 1.61 -5.42
CA LEU A 149 10.73 2.12 -5.05
C LEU A 149 10.79 3.28 -4.04
N PHE A 150 11.85 3.36 -3.21
CA PHE A 150 12.05 4.42 -2.20
C PHE A 150 12.81 5.65 -2.71
N ARG A 151 13.29 5.65 -3.95
CA ARG A 151 14.11 6.73 -4.50
C ARG A 151 13.30 7.92 -5.03
N PHE A 152 11.99 7.91 -4.85
CA PHE A 152 11.07 8.98 -5.29
C PHE A 152 10.57 9.88 -4.15
N THR A 153 11.32 10.00 -3.06
CA THR A 153 11.11 11.01 -2.01
C THR A 153 12.17 12.09 -2.10
#